data_4422d55614e4ec32c265d5970d7c4428
#
_entry.id   4422d55614e4ec32c265d5970d7c4428
#
_cell.length_a   1.000
_cell.length_b   1.000
_cell.length_c   1.000
_cell.angle_alpha   90.00
_cell.angle_beta   90.00
_cell.angle_gamma   90.00
#
_symmetry.space_group_name_H-M   'P 1'
#
loop_
_entity.id
_entity.type
_entity.pdbx_description
1 polymer ?
#
loop_
_entity_poly.entity_id
_entity_poly.type
_entity_poly.pdbx_seq_one_letter_code
_entity_poly.pdbx_strand_id
1 'polypeptide(L)' 'MSSRANPKVAVLMGGPSAEREVSLASGRECAAALRDGGYEVVSIDAGPDLALSLAEIKPDVVFNAL' A
#
# COMPACT_ATOMS: atom_id res chain seq x y z
N MET A 1 -4.29 -21.09 -10.32
CA MET A 1 -3.90 -20.64 -9.91
C MET A 1 -3.33 -19.85 -9.84
N SER A 2 -3.48 -19.41 -9.95
CA SER A 2 -2.65 -18.69 -9.91
C SER A 2 -1.96 -18.64 -8.95
N SER A 3 -1.25 -19.08 -8.87
CA SER A 3 -0.46 -19.01 -7.95
C SER A 3 0.44 -17.96 -8.08
N ARG A 4 0.20 -16.88 -7.55
CA ARG A 4 1.21 -15.90 -7.46
C ARG A 4 2.28 -16.37 -6.55
N ALA A 5 3.50 -16.25 -6.98
CA ALA A 5 4.63 -16.57 -6.13
C ALA A 5 4.68 -15.64 -4.93
N ASN A 6 4.22 -14.39 -5.09
CA ASN A 6 4.31 -13.38 -4.03
C ASN A 6 2.96 -12.76 -3.78
N PRO A 7 2.59 -12.53 -2.52
CA PRO A 7 1.35 -11.82 -2.23
C PRO A 7 1.37 -10.40 -2.75
N LYS A 8 0.20 -9.89 -3.08
CA LYS A 8 0.04 -8.49 -3.43
C LYS A 8 -0.26 -7.71 -2.15
N VAL A 9 0.56 -6.71 -1.87
CA VAL A 9 0.43 -5.89 -0.67
C VAL A 9 0.08 -4.47 -1.07
N ALA A 10 -1.00 -3.96 -0.52
CA ALA A 10 -1.37 -2.57 -0.68
C ALA A 10 -0.80 -1.79 0.51
N VAL A 11 0.02 -0.78 0.25
CA VAL A 11 0.58 0.07 1.30
C VAL A 11 -0.20 1.38 1.29
N LEU A 12 -0.95 1.62 2.37
CA LEU A 12 -1.73 2.85 2.53
C LEU A 12 -0.84 3.93 3.13
N MET A 13 -0.79 5.08 2.48
CA MET A 13 0.06 6.17 2.93
C MET A 13 -0.61 7.51 2.66
N GLY A 14 -0.07 8.57 3.21
CA GLY A 14 -0.57 9.92 2.99
C GLY A 14 -1.80 10.21 3.81
N GLY A 15 -2.94 10.33 3.13
CA GLY A 15 -4.19 10.70 3.79
C GLY A 15 -4.29 12.21 3.95
N PRO A 16 -5.42 12.69 4.48
CA PRO A 16 -5.68 14.13 4.55
C PRO A 16 -5.21 14.81 5.84
N SER A 17 -4.48 14.11 6.71
CA SER A 17 -4.11 14.68 8.00
C SER A 17 -2.87 15.57 7.88
N ALA A 18 -2.58 16.29 8.97
CA ALA A 18 -1.37 17.11 9.05
C ALA A 18 -0.09 16.28 8.99
N GLU A 19 -0.20 14.97 9.25
CA GLU A 19 0.93 14.06 9.21
C GLU A 19 1.15 13.45 7.83
N ARG A 20 0.50 14.00 6.81
CA ARG A 20 0.50 13.41 5.48
C ARG A 20 1.91 13.17 4.94
N GLU A 21 2.81 14.15 5.07
CA GLU A 21 4.15 14.01 4.51
C GLU A 21 4.98 12.95 5.22
N VAL A 22 4.80 12.84 6.54
CA VAL A 22 5.46 11.79 7.30
C VAL A 22 4.96 10.43 6.85
N SER A 23 3.64 10.30 6.69
CA SER A 23 3.04 9.06 6.25
C SER A 23 3.49 8.67 4.84
N LEU A 24 3.61 9.64 3.93
CA LEU A 24 4.10 9.35 2.58
C LEU A 24 5.53 8.85 2.62
N ALA A 25 6.39 9.47 3.43
CA ALA A 25 7.78 9.05 3.53
C ALA A 25 7.88 7.65 4.12
N SER A 26 7.15 7.39 5.20
CA SER A 26 7.15 6.07 5.84
C SER A 26 6.59 5.01 4.90
N GLY A 27 5.52 5.35 4.19
CA GLY A 27 4.90 4.41 3.25
C GLY A 27 5.84 4.04 2.12
N ARG A 28 6.58 5.01 1.59
CA ARG A 28 7.53 4.73 0.52
C ARG A 28 8.65 3.82 0.99
N GLU A 29 9.13 4.04 2.22
CA GLU A 29 10.17 3.16 2.78
C GLU A 29 9.65 1.75 2.99
N CYS A 30 8.44 1.62 3.52
CA CYS A 30 7.82 0.31 3.69
C CYS A 30 7.62 -0.38 2.36
N ALA A 31 7.14 0.35 1.35
CA ALA A 31 6.92 -0.23 0.04
C ALA A 31 8.23 -0.73 -0.57
N ALA A 32 9.31 0.04 -0.43
CA ALA A 32 10.60 -0.37 -0.96
C ALA A 32 11.10 -1.64 -0.27
N ALA A 33 10.96 -1.69 1.07
CA ALA A 33 11.40 -2.86 1.82
C ALA A 33 10.60 -4.10 1.41
N LEU A 34 9.29 -3.95 1.21
CA LEU A 34 8.46 -5.06 0.80
C LEU A 34 8.81 -5.55 -0.61
N ARG A 35 9.09 -4.62 -1.52
CA ARG A 35 9.52 -5.00 -2.86
C ARG A 35 10.84 -5.75 -2.81
N ASP A 36 11.77 -5.29 -1.98
CA ASP A 36 13.04 -5.99 -1.81
C ASP A 36 12.83 -7.40 -1.26
N GLY A 37 11.80 -7.59 -0.46
CA GLY A 37 11.46 -8.90 0.07
C GLY A 37 10.73 -9.79 -0.92
N GLY A 38 10.44 -9.31 -2.11
CA GLY A 38 9.83 -10.11 -3.15
C GLY A 38 8.32 -9.97 -3.28
N TYR A 39 7.71 -9.06 -2.53
CA TYR A 39 6.26 -8.88 -2.62
C TYR A 39 5.88 -7.99 -3.79
N GLU A 40 4.70 -8.22 -4.32
CA GLU A 40 4.10 -7.30 -5.29
C GLU A 40 3.45 -6.16 -4.51
N VAL A 41 3.93 -4.92 -4.68
CA VAL A 41 3.50 -3.81 -3.84
C VAL A 41 2.79 -2.76 -4.67
N VAL A 42 1.62 -2.33 -4.17
CA VAL A 42 0.88 -1.22 -4.74
C VAL A 42 0.77 -0.14 -3.67
N SER A 43 1.27 1.05 -3.96
CA SER A 43 1.19 2.17 -3.02
C SER A 43 -0.11 2.93 -3.28
N ILE A 44 -0.86 3.22 -2.22
CA ILE A 44 -2.13 3.92 -2.33
C ILE A 44 -2.11 5.13 -1.42
N ASP A 45 -2.33 6.30 -2.00
CA ASP A 45 -2.51 7.53 -1.22
C ASP A 45 -3.95 7.52 -0.71
N ALA A 46 -4.11 7.39 0.59
CA ALA A 46 -5.43 7.24 1.19
C ALA A 46 -6.23 8.53 1.04
N GLY A 47 -7.33 8.45 0.33
CA GLY A 47 -8.21 9.57 0.09
C GLY A 47 -9.64 9.09 0.04
N PRO A 48 -10.56 9.94 -0.47
CA PRO A 48 -11.99 9.59 -0.49
C PRO A 48 -12.28 8.32 -1.28
N ASP A 49 -11.41 7.99 -2.25
CA ASP A 49 -11.64 6.83 -3.12
C ASP A 49 -10.94 5.57 -2.61
N LEU A 50 -10.50 5.56 -1.35
CA LEU A 50 -9.70 4.45 -0.84
C LEU A 50 -10.42 3.11 -0.97
N ALA A 51 -11.70 3.06 -0.58
CA ALA A 51 -12.44 1.81 -0.64
C ALA A 51 -12.56 1.30 -2.08
N LEU A 52 -12.76 2.22 -3.02
CA LEU A 52 -12.87 1.87 -4.42
C LEU A 52 -11.53 1.35 -4.95
N SER A 53 -10.44 2.01 -4.59
CA SER A 53 -9.11 1.57 -5.00
C SER A 53 -8.82 0.16 -4.48
N LEU A 54 -9.14 -0.11 -3.22
CA LEU A 54 -8.91 -1.44 -2.65
C LEU A 54 -9.77 -2.48 -3.35
N ALA A 55 -11.00 -2.13 -3.70
CA ALA A 55 -11.89 -3.06 -4.40
C ALA A 55 -11.33 -3.40 -5.78
N GLU A 56 -10.71 -2.46 -6.46
CA GLU A 56 -10.15 -2.69 -7.78
C GLU A 56 -8.83 -3.47 -7.72
N ILE A 57 -7.98 -3.14 -6.76
CA ILE A 57 -6.66 -3.75 -6.65
C ILE A 57 -6.75 -5.17 -6.07
N LYS A 58 -7.67 -5.36 -5.14
CA LYS A 58 -7.88 -6.67 -4.49
C LYS A 58 -6.58 -7.22 -3.90
N PRO A 59 -5.96 -6.48 -2.97
CA PRO A 59 -4.70 -6.95 -2.40
C PRO A 59 -4.92 -8.15 -1.50
N ASP A 60 -3.90 -8.95 -1.32
CA ASP A 60 -3.91 -10.04 -0.37
C ASP A 60 -3.74 -9.54 1.05
N VAL A 61 -2.95 -8.48 1.22
CA VAL A 61 -2.64 -7.89 2.52
C VAL A 61 -2.65 -6.38 2.38
N VAL A 62 -3.11 -5.69 3.41
CA VAL A 62 -3.06 -4.24 3.48
C VAL A 62 -2.12 -3.85 4.60
N PHE A 63 -1.12 -3.03 4.27
CA PHE A 63 -0.18 -2.48 5.25
C PHE A 63 -0.56 -1.03 5.48
N ASN A 64 -0.89 -0.67 6.70
CA ASN A 64 -1.37 0.67 7.03
C ASN A 64 -0.21 1.51 7.57
N ALA A 65 0.23 2.48 6.76
CA ALA A 65 1.29 3.41 7.16
C ALA A 65 0.74 4.82 7.42
N LEU A 66 -0.55 4.93 7.68
CA LEU A 66 -1.20 6.22 7.96
C LEU A 66 -0.88 6.77 9.35
#